data_5941010787ee1ef84dc7bfbc7c74533b
#
_entry.id   5941010787ee1ef84dc7bfbc7c74533b
#
_cell.length_a   1.000
_cell.length_b   1.000
_cell.length_c   1.000
_cell.angle_alpha   90.00
_cell.angle_beta   90.00
_cell.angle_gamma   90.00
#
_symmetry.space_group_name_H-M   'P 1'
#
loop_
_entity.id
_entity.type
_entity.pdbx_description
1 polymer ?
#
loop_
_entity_poly.entity_id
_entity_poly.type
_entity_poly.pdbx_seq_one_letter_code
_entity_poly.pdbx_strand_id
1 'polypeptide(L)'
;MAKNKKERSQTALCDARDFITPQYRHIKELSQLKYEAEEKREQNLIQQSSQMQTAFSFMTAAIFMAIPICIEYRGLLSLKFFFVSVSFVVAFLITSLLLASIAQWRWKTKSFPDVKKIKESVIYDPEWEKFLIEYNQIDQWIDLVGTVQSEKSRLNDRRVKLIMASMVCFYCSIASIIVSYVVGVIVLF
;
A
#
# COMPACT_ATOMS: atom_id res chain seq x y z
N MET A 1 26.45 -57.29 -6.81
CA MET A 1 25.43 -56.55 -7.56
C MET A 1 24.76 -55.40 -6.72
N ALA A 2 24.53 -55.53 -5.43
CA ALA A 2 23.87 -54.51 -4.60
C ALA A 2 24.68 -53.17 -4.43
N LYS A 3 26.03 -53.24 -4.35
CA LYS A 3 26.89 -52.06 -4.19
C LYS A 3 26.83 -51.13 -5.39
N ASN A 4 26.78 -51.66 -6.59
CA ASN A 4 26.70 -50.90 -7.85
C ASN A 4 25.33 -50.15 -8.05
N LYS A 5 24.25 -50.71 -7.46
CA LYS A 5 22.93 -50.11 -7.50
C LYS A 5 22.81 -48.91 -6.54
N LYS A 6 23.49 -48.98 -5.37
CA LYS A 6 23.53 -47.91 -4.38
C LYS A 6 24.37 -46.72 -4.86
N GLU A 7 25.50 -46.97 -5.53
CA GLU A 7 26.33 -45.92 -6.12
C GLU A 7 25.60 -45.19 -7.25
N ARG A 8 24.95 -45.91 -8.17
CA ARG A 8 24.15 -45.29 -9.24
C ARG A 8 22.98 -44.46 -8.70
N SER A 9 22.34 -44.90 -7.62
CA SER A 9 21.27 -44.16 -6.98
C SER A 9 21.78 -42.86 -6.32
N GLN A 10 22.98 -42.89 -5.71
CA GLN A 10 23.59 -41.69 -5.12
C GLN A 10 24.08 -40.70 -6.17
N THR A 11 24.62 -41.16 -7.28
CA THR A 11 25.06 -40.28 -8.40
C THR A 11 23.86 -39.61 -9.04
N ALA A 12 22.76 -40.33 -9.30
CA ALA A 12 21.55 -39.75 -9.85
C ALA A 12 20.88 -38.72 -8.91
N LEU A 13 20.97 -38.91 -7.59
CA LEU A 13 20.53 -37.96 -6.56
C LEU A 13 21.40 -36.69 -6.52
N CYS A 14 22.73 -36.84 -6.68
CA CYS A 14 23.63 -35.69 -6.79
C CYS A 14 23.38 -34.87 -8.04
N ASP A 15 23.27 -35.52 -9.21
CA ASP A 15 22.98 -34.87 -10.49
C ASP A 15 21.65 -34.12 -10.46
N ALA A 16 20.60 -34.71 -9.86
CA ALA A 16 19.30 -34.05 -9.70
C ALA A 16 19.38 -32.82 -8.79
N ARG A 17 20.19 -32.87 -7.71
CA ARG A 17 20.42 -31.74 -6.79
C ARG A 17 21.15 -30.60 -7.49
N ASP A 18 22.18 -30.90 -8.26
CA ASP A 18 22.97 -29.91 -8.99
C ASP A 18 22.15 -29.20 -10.06
N PHE A 19 21.12 -29.87 -10.60
CA PHE A 19 20.21 -29.27 -11.57
C PHE A 19 19.12 -28.40 -10.91
N ILE A 20 18.60 -28.77 -9.75
CA ILE A 20 17.49 -28.07 -9.07
C ILE A 20 17.99 -26.81 -8.36
N THR A 21 19.16 -26.84 -7.74
CA THR A 21 19.69 -25.72 -6.93
C THR A 21 19.79 -24.39 -7.70
N PRO A 22 20.25 -24.32 -8.98
CA PRO A 22 20.28 -23.08 -9.73
C PRO A 22 18.88 -22.48 -9.97
N GLN A 23 17.87 -23.32 -10.20
CA GLN A 23 16.48 -22.86 -10.38
C GLN A 23 15.96 -22.21 -9.11
N TYR A 24 16.18 -22.81 -7.94
CA TYR A 24 15.78 -22.26 -6.65
C TYR A 24 16.51 -20.94 -6.33
N ARG A 25 17.80 -20.84 -6.66
CA ARG A 25 18.54 -19.57 -6.53
C ARG A 25 17.94 -18.47 -7.37
N HIS A 26 17.59 -18.77 -8.62
CA HIS A 26 16.93 -17.81 -9.50
C HIS A 26 15.56 -17.37 -8.98
N ILE A 27 14.73 -18.31 -8.49
CA ILE A 27 13.44 -17.99 -7.86
C ILE A 27 13.64 -17.12 -6.60
N LYS A 28 14.67 -17.41 -5.80
CA LYS A 28 15.05 -16.59 -4.63
C LYS A 28 15.35 -15.14 -5.04
N GLU A 29 16.16 -14.93 -6.07
CA GLU A 29 16.49 -13.59 -6.58
C GLU A 29 15.25 -12.86 -7.08
N LEU A 30 14.39 -13.52 -7.86
CA LEU A 30 13.13 -12.95 -8.33
C LEU A 30 12.18 -12.59 -7.17
N SER A 31 12.09 -13.45 -6.16
CA SER A 31 11.27 -13.21 -4.97
C SER A 31 11.78 -12.00 -4.19
N GLN A 32 13.09 -11.85 -4.07
CA GLN A 32 13.72 -10.70 -3.43
C GLN A 32 13.46 -9.40 -4.21
N LEU A 33 13.67 -9.40 -5.51
CA LEU A 33 13.38 -8.25 -6.37
C LEU A 33 11.90 -7.82 -6.27
N LYS A 34 10.99 -8.80 -6.23
CA LYS A 34 9.57 -8.53 -6.08
C LYS A 34 9.22 -7.94 -4.71
N TYR A 35 9.85 -8.42 -3.66
CA TYR A 35 9.70 -7.86 -2.30
C TYR A 35 10.20 -6.42 -2.24
N GLU A 36 11.38 -6.13 -2.79
CA GLU A 36 11.94 -4.78 -2.86
C GLU A 36 11.07 -3.83 -3.70
N ALA A 37 10.50 -4.33 -4.81
CA ALA A 37 9.56 -3.57 -5.63
C ALA A 37 8.29 -3.18 -4.85
N GLU A 38 7.71 -4.10 -4.06
CA GLU A 38 6.54 -3.81 -3.22
C GLU A 38 6.88 -2.85 -2.07
N GLU A 39 8.08 -2.91 -1.52
CA GLU A 39 8.54 -1.97 -0.50
C GLU A 39 8.69 -0.55 -1.08
N LYS A 40 9.31 -0.43 -2.25
CA LYS A 40 9.41 0.83 -2.96
C LYS A 40 8.04 1.39 -3.35
N ARG A 41 7.12 0.52 -3.77
CA ARG A 41 5.72 0.88 -4.04
C ARG A 41 5.04 1.44 -2.80
N GLU A 42 5.23 0.82 -1.64
CA GLU A 42 4.70 1.29 -0.36
C GLU A 42 5.20 2.70 -0.03
N GLN A 43 6.50 2.94 -0.15
CA GLN A 43 7.10 4.25 0.11
C GLN A 43 6.57 5.32 -0.84
N ASN A 44 6.45 5.00 -2.13
CA ASN A 44 5.89 5.91 -3.13
C ASN A 44 4.42 6.27 -2.84
N LEU A 45 3.60 5.30 -2.43
CA LEU A 45 2.20 5.54 -2.08
C LEU A 45 2.06 6.42 -0.83
N ILE A 46 2.88 6.21 0.18
CA ILE A 46 2.91 7.05 1.39
C ILE A 46 3.32 8.48 1.01
N GLN A 47 4.35 8.64 0.21
CA GLN A 47 4.82 9.94 -0.25
C GLN A 47 3.76 10.67 -1.08
N GLN A 48 3.13 9.98 -2.04
CA GLN A 48 2.05 10.52 -2.85
C GLN A 48 0.87 10.98 -1.98
N SER A 49 0.45 10.16 -1.03
CA SER A 49 -0.63 10.51 -0.11
C SER A 49 -0.28 11.72 0.77
N SER A 50 0.97 11.86 1.21
CA SER A 50 1.45 13.01 1.96
C SER A 50 1.42 14.30 1.13
N GLN A 51 1.86 14.24 -0.12
CA GLN A 51 1.80 15.38 -1.05
C GLN A 51 0.35 15.82 -1.31
N MET A 52 -0.55 14.85 -1.52
CA MET A 52 -1.99 15.12 -1.68
C MET A 52 -2.58 15.76 -0.43
N GLN A 53 -2.27 15.25 0.76
CA GLN A 53 -2.75 15.82 2.02
C GLN A 53 -2.30 17.28 2.16
N THR A 54 -1.06 17.58 1.83
CA THR A 54 -0.52 18.95 1.85
C THR A 54 -1.31 19.86 0.90
N ALA A 55 -1.50 19.42 -0.36
CA ALA A 55 -2.25 20.18 -1.36
C ALA A 55 -3.71 20.42 -0.92
N PHE A 56 -4.39 19.37 -0.41
CA PHE A 56 -5.77 19.51 0.07
C PHE A 56 -5.88 20.41 1.29
N SER A 57 -4.89 20.39 2.18
CA SER A 57 -4.84 21.28 3.35
C SER A 57 -4.74 22.75 2.94
N PHE A 58 -3.89 23.07 1.96
CA PHE A 58 -3.80 24.42 1.41
C PHE A 58 -5.10 24.87 0.75
N MET A 59 -5.73 24.01 -0.07
CA MET A 59 -7.03 24.32 -0.69
C MET A 59 -8.13 24.52 0.36
N THR A 60 -8.15 23.68 1.39
CA THR A 60 -9.09 23.81 2.51
C THR A 60 -8.92 25.14 3.23
N ALA A 61 -7.67 25.51 3.54
CA ALA A 61 -7.38 26.81 4.18
C ALA A 61 -7.82 27.98 3.31
N ALA A 62 -7.57 27.94 1.98
CA ALA A 62 -8.00 28.96 1.05
C ALA A 62 -9.53 29.11 1.01
N ILE A 63 -10.27 27.98 1.02
CA ILE A 63 -11.75 27.99 1.05
C ILE A 63 -12.24 28.59 2.36
N PHE A 64 -11.67 28.23 3.51
CA PHE A 64 -12.05 28.82 4.80
C PHE A 64 -11.78 30.33 4.87
N MET A 65 -10.70 30.81 4.27
CA MET A 65 -10.44 32.25 4.17
C MET A 65 -11.41 32.98 3.22
N ALA A 66 -11.89 32.31 2.19
CA ALA A 66 -12.85 32.88 1.25
C ALA A 66 -14.28 32.97 1.81
N ILE A 67 -14.67 32.12 2.76
CA ILE A 67 -16.03 32.06 3.32
C ILE A 67 -16.50 33.40 3.89
N PRO A 68 -15.76 34.10 4.78
CA PRO A 68 -16.18 35.41 5.31
C PRO A 68 -16.39 36.45 4.20
N ILE A 69 -15.50 36.48 3.22
CA ILE A 69 -15.59 37.41 2.07
C ILE A 69 -16.86 37.11 1.28
N CYS A 70 -17.15 35.84 0.98
CA CYS A 70 -18.37 35.45 0.28
C CYS A 70 -19.63 35.76 1.07
N ILE A 71 -19.61 35.71 2.41
CA ILE A 71 -20.76 36.13 3.25
C ILE A 71 -21.00 37.62 3.15
N GLU A 72 -19.94 38.42 3.16
CA GLU A 72 -20.03 39.88 3.09
C GLU A 72 -20.59 40.35 1.72
N TYR A 73 -20.10 39.76 0.63
CA TYR A 73 -20.46 40.14 -0.76
C TYR A 73 -21.56 39.25 -1.38
N ARG A 74 -22.33 38.52 -0.62
CA ARG A 74 -23.35 37.56 -1.11
C ARG A 74 -24.51 38.20 -1.91
N GLY A 75 -24.71 39.53 -1.82
CA GLY A 75 -25.80 40.23 -2.50
C GLY A 75 -27.18 39.71 -2.06
N LEU A 76 -28.03 39.39 -3.06
CA LEU A 76 -29.41 38.89 -2.86
C LEU A 76 -29.50 37.37 -2.57
N LEU A 77 -28.37 36.62 -2.57
CA LEU A 77 -28.39 35.21 -2.33
C LEU A 77 -28.85 34.85 -0.91
N SER A 78 -29.74 33.85 -0.81
CA SER A 78 -30.23 33.37 0.50
C SER A 78 -29.11 32.83 1.32
N LEU A 79 -29.01 33.24 2.58
CA LEU A 79 -28.05 32.77 3.56
C LEU A 79 -28.14 31.25 3.72
N LYS A 80 -29.35 30.67 3.68
CA LYS A 80 -29.59 29.23 3.79
C LYS A 80 -28.93 28.46 2.64
N PHE A 81 -29.09 28.94 1.41
CA PHE A 81 -28.46 28.31 0.23
C PHE A 81 -26.92 28.32 0.34
N PHE A 82 -26.37 29.46 0.78
CA PHE A 82 -24.92 29.58 0.98
C PHE A 82 -24.41 28.59 2.00
N PHE A 83 -25.02 28.49 3.19
CA PHE A 83 -24.59 27.57 4.24
C PHE A 83 -24.71 26.10 3.81
N VAL A 84 -25.77 25.71 3.10
CA VAL A 84 -25.92 24.35 2.58
C VAL A 84 -24.81 24.03 1.58
N SER A 85 -24.53 24.92 0.63
CA SER A 85 -23.47 24.73 -0.36
C SER A 85 -22.09 24.59 0.30
N VAL A 86 -21.75 25.47 1.22
CA VAL A 86 -20.48 25.44 1.95
C VAL A 86 -20.37 24.15 2.79
N SER A 87 -21.45 23.71 3.42
CA SER A 87 -21.46 22.47 4.21
C SER A 87 -21.12 21.24 3.37
N PHE A 88 -21.67 21.14 2.14
CA PHE A 88 -21.32 20.05 1.22
C PHE A 88 -19.84 20.09 0.82
N VAL A 89 -19.32 21.25 0.46
CA VAL A 89 -17.89 21.42 0.09
C VAL A 89 -16.99 21.01 1.25
N VAL A 90 -17.27 21.51 2.44
CA VAL A 90 -16.47 21.21 3.65
C VAL A 90 -16.55 19.73 4.00
N ALA A 91 -17.72 19.10 3.90
CA ALA A 91 -17.88 17.67 4.17
C ALA A 91 -17.03 16.81 3.22
N PHE A 92 -17.02 17.10 1.92
CA PHE A 92 -16.19 16.39 0.96
C PHE A 92 -14.68 16.64 1.18
N LEU A 93 -14.27 17.85 1.53
CA LEU A 93 -12.87 18.17 1.84
C LEU A 93 -12.39 17.43 3.09
N ILE A 94 -13.17 17.43 4.17
CA ILE A 94 -12.82 16.71 5.39
C ILE A 94 -12.73 15.21 5.10
N THR A 95 -13.68 14.65 4.36
CA THR A 95 -13.66 13.24 3.98
C THR A 95 -12.41 12.92 3.15
N SER A 96 -12.05 13.76 2.19
CA SER A 96 -10.85 13.61 1.38
C SER A 96 -9.58 13.62 2.24
N LEU A 97 -9.43 14.57 3.16
CA LEU A 97 -8.30 14.65 4.09
C LEU A 97 -8.20 13.43 5.01
N LEU A 98 -9.32 12.96 5.54
CA LEU A 98 -9.37 11.77 6.39
C LEU A 98 -8.93 10.52 5.61
N LEU A 99 -9.41 10.31 4.38
CA LEU A 99 -9.02 9.18 3.54
C LEU A 99 -7.53 9.23 3.19
N ALA A 100 -6.98 10.40 2.86
CA ALA A 100 -5.55 10.59 2.62
C ALA A 100 -4.72 10.29 3.88
N SER A 101 -5.17 10.71 5.06
CA SER A 101 -4.50 10.42 6.33
C SER A 101 -4.51 8.93 6.67
N ILE A 102 -5.64 8.24 6.43
CA ILE A 102 -5.75 6.79 6.65
C ILE A 102 -4.82 6.03 5.68
N ALA A 103 -4.67 6.50 4.44
CA ALA A 103 -3.76 5.88 3.47
C ALA A 103 -2.29 5.94 3.90
N GLN A 104 -1.88 6.99 4.67
CA GLN A 104 -0.53 7.12 5.24
C GLN A 104 -0.32 6.27 6.49
N TRP A 105 -1.40 5.78 7.13
CA TRP A 105 -1.30 5.05 8.37
C TRP A 105 -0.42 3.81 8.21
N ARG A 106 0.50 3.61 9.16
CA ARG A 106 1.32 2.40 9.20
C ARG A 106 0.47 1.22 9.68
N TRP A 107 -0.02 0.44 8.72
CA TRP A 107 -0.70 -0.81 9.02
C TRP A 107 0.33 -1.83 9.52
N LYS A 108 -0.05 -2.59 10.55
CA LYS A 108 0.78 -3.71 11.01
C LYS A 108 0.83 -4.76 9.90
N THR A 109 2.02 -5.01 9.38
CA THR A 109 2.31 -6.10 8.44
C THR A 109 2.96 -7.24 9.20
N LYS A 110 2.83 -8.46 8.69
CA LYS A 110 3.72 -9.52 9.11
C LYS A 110 5.14 -9.10 8.73
N SER A 111 5.99 -8.97 9.72
CA SER A 111 7.42 -8.77 9.54
C SER A 111 8.11 -10.13 9.53
N PHE A 112 9.30 -10.20 8.96
CA PHE A 112 10.15 -11.36 9.16
C PHE A 112 10.30 -11.63 10.66
N PRO A 113 10.32 -12.91 11.07
CA PRO A 113 10.61 -13.26 12.45
C PRO A 113 11.93 -12.62 12.89
N ASP A 114 12.02 -12.24 14.16
CA ASP A 114 13.24 -11.69 14.71
C ASP A 114 14.41 -12.66 14.44
N VAL A 115 15.55 -12.10 14.00
CA VAL A 115 16.78 -12.87 13.71
C VAL A 115 17.14 -13.80 14.87
N LYS A 116 16.90 -13.36 16.11
CA LYS A 116 17.13 -14.19 17.32
C LYS A 116 16.23 -15.44 17.34
N LYS A 117 14.95 -15.30 16.99
CA LYS A 117 13.99 -16.42 16.90
C LYS A 117 14.36 -17.37 15.76
N ILE A 118 14.76 -16.82 14.60
CA ILE A 118 15.24 -17.63 13.47
C ILE A 118 16.48 -18.41 13.90
N LYS A 119 17.46 -17.76 14.55
CA LYS A 119 18.66 -18.41 15.04
C LYS A 119 18.35 -19.52 16.05
N GLU A 120 17.45 -19.27 16.98
CA GLU A 120 17.03 -20.26 17.98
C GLU A 120 16.34 -21.46 17.30
N SER A 121 15.43 -21.25 16.35
CA SER A 121 14.77 -22.34 15.63
C SER A 121 15.73 -23.15 14.76
N VAL A 122 16.76 -22.51 14.19
CA VAL A 122 17.78 -23.18 13.37
C VAL A 122 18.76 -24.00 14.22
N ILE A 123 19.22 -23.46 15.34
CA ILE A 123 20.29 -24.10 16.17
C ILE A 123 19.73 -25.21 17.07
N TYR A 124 18.49 -25.04 17.56
CA TYR A 124 17.92 -25.96 18.56
C TYR A 124 16.87 -26.91 17.99
N ASP A 125 16.54 -26.81 16.67
CA ASP A 125 15.61 -27.75 16.04
C ASP A 125 16.31 -29.07 15.72
N PRO A 126 15.93 -30.20 16.37
CA PRO A 126 16.53 -31.51 16.11
C PRO A 126 16.23 -32.03 14.70
N GLU A 127 15.24 -31.45 14.01
CA GLU A 127 14.92 -31.80 12.62
C GLU A 127 15.75 -31.02 11.59
N TRP A 128 16.56 -30.04 12.03
CA TRP A 128 17.35 -29.20 11.12
C TRP A 128 18.34 -30.00 10.26
N GLU A 129 18.82 -31.17 10.75
CA GLU A 129 19.66 -32.04 9.93
C GLU A 129 18.99 -32.49 8.61
N LYS A 130 17.65 -32.55 8.59
CA LYS A 130 16.88 -32.83 7.34
C LYS A 130 16.93 -31.69 6.32
N PHE A 131 17.29 -30.49 6.77
CA PHE A 131 17.37 -29.27 5.94
C PHE A 131 18.80 -28.90 5.51
N LEU A 132 19.76 -29.81 5.66
CA LEU A 132 21.13 -29.60 5.19
C LEU A 132 21.24 -29.42 3.66
N ILE A 133 20.17 -29.70 2.93
CA ILE A 133 20.13 -29.57 1.48
C ILE A 133 19.78 -28.11 1.12
N GLU A 134 20.66 -27.45 0.40
CA GLU A 134 20.58 -26.01 0.05
C GLU A 134 19.21 -25.62 -0.55
N TYR A 135 18.62 -26.45 -1.44
CA TYR A 135 17.35 -26.13 -2.05
C TYR A 135 16.17 -26.07 -1.05
N ASN A 136 16.17 -26.92 -0.01
CA ASN A 136 15.12 -26.88 1.03
C ASN A 136 15.18 -25.58 1.84
N GLN A 137 16.39 -25.10 2.14
CA GLN A 137 16.60 -23.83 2.84
C GLN A 137 16.12 -22.64 1.98
N ILE A 138 16.41 -22.69 0.69
CA ILE A 138 15.96 -21.66 -0.26
C ILE A 138 14.44 -21.70 -0.41
N ASP A 139 13.83 -22.88 -0.47
CA ASP A 139 12.38 -23.05 -0.59
C ASP A 139 11.63 -22.46 0.61
N GLN A 140 12.04 -22.75 1.82
CA GLN A 140 11.50 -22.14 3.04
C GLN A 140 11.63 -20.61 3.04
N TRP A 141 12.77 -20.09 2.54
CA TRP A 141 12.97 -18.65 2.43
C TRP A 141 12.01 -18.03 1.41
N ILE A 142 11.81 -18.70 0.26
CA ILE A 142 10.86 -18.26 -0.78
C ILE A 142 9.44 -18.22 -0.22
N ASP A 143 9.00 -19.23 0.51
CA ASP A 143 7.67 -19.29 1.13
C ASP A 143 7.47 -18.17 2.15
N LEU A 144 8.47 -17.91 2.99
CA LEU A 144 8.43 -16.85 3.97
C LEU A 144 8.32 -15.47 3.29
N VAL A 145 9.19 -15.21 2.31
CA VAL A 145 9.17 -13.96 1.53
C VAL A 145 7.86 -13.82 0.77
N GLY A 146 7.36 -14.89 0.14
CA GLY A 146 6.11 -14.92 -0.58
C GLY A 146 4.91 -14.53 0.31
N THR A 147 4.88 -15.07 1.54
CA THR A 147 3.83 -14.75 2.52
C THR A 147 3.87 -13.27 2.92
N VAL A 148 5.03 -12.75 3.28
CA VAL A 148 5.19 -11.33 3.67
C VAL A 148 4.86 -10.40 2.51
N GLN A 149 5.33 -10.74 1.30
CA GLN A 149 5.10 -9.97 0.10
C GLN A 149 3.62 -9.92 -0.30
N SER A 150 2.90 -11.05 -0.21
CA SER A 150 1.47 -11.09 -0.55
C SER A 150 0.62 -10.20 0.38
N GLU A 151 0.96 -10.16 1.67
CA GLU A 151 0.31 -9.26 2.62
C GLU A 151 0.65 -7.78 2.34
N LYS A 152 1.92 -7.46 2.04
CA LYS A 152 2.31 -6.10 1.62
C LYS A 152 1.55 -5.67 0.37
N SER A 153 1.49 -6.51 -0.65
CA SER A 153 0.76 -6.22 -1.89
C SER A 153 -0.71 -5.91 -1.62
N ARG A 154 -1.39 -6.73 -0.79
CA ARG A 154 -2.79 -6.49 -0.41
C ARG A 154 -2.99 -5.16 0.32
N LEU A 155 -2.05 -4.78 1.19
CA LEU A 155 -2.13 -3.49 1.90
C LEU A 155 -1.85 -2.32 0.97
N ASN A 156 -0.90 -2.45 0.05
CA ASN A 156 -0.63 -1.43 -0.96
C ASN A 156 -1.84 -1.21 -1.87
N ASP A 157 -2.55 -2.28 -2.27
CA ASP A 157 -3.79 -2.17 -3.05
C ASP A 157 -4.92 -1.47 -2.27
N ARG A 158 -5.02 -1.69 -0.95
CA ARG A 158 -5.95 -0.93 -0.10
C ARG A 158 -5.58 0.55 -0.04
N ARG A 159 -4.27 0.88 0.09
CA ARG A 159 -3.80 2.27 0.05
C ARG A 159 -4.13 2.95 -1.27
N VAL A 160 -3.92 2.27 -2.39
CA VAL A 160 -4.30 2.78 -3.72
C VAL A 160 -5.79 3.14 -3.76
N LYS A 161 -6.67 2.24 -3.28
CA LYS A 161 -8.11 2.50 -3.24
C LYS A 161 -8.46 3.71 -2.36
N LEU A 162 -7.83 3.87 -1.21
CA LEU A 162 -8.05 5.01 -0.32
C LEU A 162 -7.58 6.33 -0.96
N ILE A 163 -6.42 6.32 -1.62
CA ILE A 163 -5.90 7.47 -2.36
C ILE A 163 -6.86 7.85 -3.49
N MET A 164 -7.31 6.89 -4.28
CA MET A 164 -8.28 7.14 -5.36
C MET A 164 -9.62 7.70 -4.81
N ALA A 165 -10.15 7.12 -3.73
CA ALA A 165 -11.36 7.61 -3.09
C ALA A 165 -11.18 9.05 -2.55
N SER A 166 -10.02 9.36 -1.95
CA SER A 166 -9.67 10.71 -1.52
C SER A 166 -9.67 11.71 -2.67
N MET A 167 -9.06 11.35 -3.81
CA MET A 167 -9.08 12.17 -5.03
C MET A 167 -10.51 12.43 -5.54
N VAL A 168 -11.34 11.39 -5.60
CA VAL A 168 -12.73 11.51 -6.02
C VAL A 168 -13.49 12.47 -5.10
N CYS A 169 -13.37 12.34 -3.79
CA CYS A 169 -14.01 13.26 -2.84
C CYS A 169 -13.52 14.70 -3.05
N PHE A 170 -12.23 14.90 -3.30
CA PHE A 170 -11.68 16.22 -3.58
C PHE A 170 -12.25 16.83 -4.86
N TYR A 171 -12.31 16.07 -5.96
CA TYR A 171 -12.95 16.54 -7.19
C TYR A 171 -14.45 16.82 -7.02
N CYS A 172 -15.16 16.02 -6.22
CA CYS A 172 -16.55 16.28 -5.87
C CYS A 172 -16.71 17.61 -5.11
N SER A 173 -15.75 17.98 -4.24
CA SER A 173 -15.79 19.28 -3.57
C SER A 173 -15.64 20.44 -4.54
N ILE A 174 -14.71 20.34 -5.50
CA ILE A 174 -14.53 21.35 -6.56
C ILE A 174 -15.79 21.46 -7.45
N ALA A 175 -16.32 20.30 -7.86
CA ALA A 175 -17.56 20.28 -8.66
C ALA A 175 -18.73 20.93 -7.91
N SER A 176 -18.84 20.70 -6.59
CA SER A 176 -19.86 21.33 -5.74
C SER A 176 -19.73 22.87 -5.71
N ILE A 177 -18.51 23.41 -5.70
CA ILE A 177 -18.26 24.86 -5.78
C ILE A 177 -18.77 25.40 -7.12
N ILE A 178 -18.41 24.74 -8.23
CA ILE A 178 -18.80 25.16 -9.58
C ILE A 178 -20.33 25.13 -9.74
N VAL A 179 -20.97 24.03 -9.31
CA VAL A 179 -22.44 23.89 -9.36
C VAL A 179 -23.11 24.96 -8.51
N SER A 180 -22.63 25.21 -7.30
CA SER A 180 -23.18 26.25 -6.42
C SER A 180 -23.07 27.65 -7.04
N TYR A 181 -21.94 27.93 -7.70
CA TYR A 181 -21.75 29.18 -8.43
C TYR A 181 -22.72 29.33 -9.58
N VAL A 182 -22.86 28.31 -10.44
CA VAL A 182 -23.79 28.32 -11.59
C VAL A 182 -25.25 28.51 -11.13
N VAL A 183 -25.67 27.74 -10.12
CA VAL A 183 -27.04 27.90 -9.56
C VAL A 183 -27.24 29.29 -8.96
N GLY A 184 -26.24 29.81 -8.25
CA GLY A 184 -26.28 31.16 -7.71
C GLY A 184 -26.46 32.23 -8.81
N VAL A 185 -25.77 32.10 -9.93
CA VAL A 185 -25.91 33.00 -11.10
C VAL A 185 -27.32 32.90 -11.70
N ILE A 186 -27.84 31.67 -11.93
CA ILE A 186 -29.17 31.46 -12.52
C ILE A 186 -30.30 32.02 -11.62
N VAL A 187 -30.14 31.96 -10.31
CA VAL A 187 -31.15 32.47 -9.36
C VAL A 187 -31.11 34.00 -9.26
N LEU A 188 -29.98 34.63 -9.61
CA LEU A 188 -29.83 36.09 -9.59
C LEU A 188 -30.28 36.80 -10.88
N PHE A 189 -30.28 36.05 -11.99
CA PHE A 189 -30.75 36.54 -13.31
C PHE A 189 -32.09 35.91 -13.67
#